data_a847908090e71fa26f7636b4053b6cb9
#
_entry.id   a847908090e71fa26f7636b4053b6cb9
#
_cell.length_a   1.000
_cell.length_b   1.000
_cell.length_c   1.000
_cell.angle_alpha   90.00
_cell.angle_beta   90.00
_cell.angle_gamma   90.00
#
_symmetry.space_group_name_H-M   'P 1'
#
loop_
_entity.id
_entity.type
_entity.pdbx_description
1 polymer ?
#
loop_
_entity_poly.entity_id
_entity_poly.type
_entity_poly.pdbx_seq_one_letter_code
_entity_poly.pdbx_strand_id
1 'polypeptide(L)'
;MRAGGHRGAASTPSSRPGSHRGGASTPSSQPGRSVIESILLPPKADLVDHILVDGAARPRSVLTLSHWPNSPTPRSLWRDTSTQICLSWLELAPSKKAPQWGRLLEMVREGQVAVALDHVDVDGVLAATLLALPELQSHHGLMAAASVVGDFRRVAAASLALPAVAHAHPSEEDLSAARVAWGLAAAMAVPPFVLDVSAVASLLEDLSQGKRPELWEPWQGRYLASIESRARGEVRIEEHAEADLAIVELDAQIWPEGMAWHGPMGQHGSAGKGHLTLAWPCAGESRLAGRVSLGSLDPAAVHDVTDASIIIVVVGTEVELRMRYESWVRYVTRDVPRRPELFDLAGSLDAIEPAGAGWSWWWEGRAAPAPVLRRVRGPEGRERPHAPAWKVVEVMKERLARRR
;
A
#
# COMPACT_ATOMS: atom_id res chain seq x y z
N MET A 1 53.02 16.14 -40.82
CA MET A 1 54.07 15.16 -41.15
C MET A 1 53.47 13.79 -41.20
N ARG A 2 53.43 13.18 -42.40
CA ARG A 2 53.46 11.76 -42.80
C ARG A 2 52.66 10.76 -41.94
N ALA A 3 51.54 10.11 -42.42
CA ALA A 3 51.37 9.22 -43.57
C ALA A 3 51.99 7.83 -43.34
N GLY A 4 51.15 6.79 -43.46
CA GLY A 4 51.45 5.36 -43.59
C GLY A 4 50.27 4.55 -43.04
N GLY A 5 49.41 3.94 -43.67
CA GLY A 5 49.20 3.31 -44.95
C GLY A 5 49.68 1.85 -44.98
N HIS A 6 48.79 0.86 -44.67
CA HIS A 6 48.93 -0.47 -45.26
C HIS A 6 47.57 -1.18 -45.41
N ARG A 7 47.31 -1.50 -46.68
CA ARG A 7 46.30 -2.42 -47.16
C ARG A 7 46.88 -3.84 -47.15
N GLY A 8 46.08 -4.83 -46.82
CA GLY A 8 46.43 -6.23 -46.95
C GLY A 8 45.17 -7.08 -47.22
N ALA A 9 45.20 -7.73 -48.32
CA ALA A 9 44.18 -8.32 -49.14
C ALA A 9 43.62 -9.65 -48.66
N ALA A 10 42.47 -9.98 -49.20
CA ALA A 10 41.65 -11.15 -49.26
C ALA A 10 42.37 -12.50 -49.33
N SER A 11 41.71 -13.51 -48.73
CA SER A 11 41.60 -14.85 -49.28
C SER A 11 40.43 -15.64 -48.68
N THR A 12 39.47 -15.95 -49.51
CA THR A 12 38.47 -17.03 -49.32
C THR A 12 39.11 -18.38 -49.58
N PRO A 13 38.64 -19.42 -48.88
CA PRO A 13 38.32 -20.66 -49.58
C PRO A 13 36.94 -21.24 -49.28
N SER A 14 36.32 -21.69 -50.35
CA SER A 14 35.21 -22.57 -50.56
C SER A 14 35.44 -23.94 -49.92
N SER A 15 34.45 -24.53 -49.23
CA SER A 15 34.24 -25.98 -49.21
C SER A 15 32.86 -26.38 -48.71
N ARG A 16 32.10 -26.98 -49.58
CA ARG A 16 31.11 -28.05 -49.64
C ARG A 16 30.18 -28.33 -48.40
N PRO A 17 28.87 -28.61 -48.66
CA PRO A 17 27.86 -28.96 -47.69
C PRO A 17 27.94 -30.46 -47.32
N GLY A 18 28.08 -30.71 -46.00
CA GLY A 18 27.91 -32.03 -45.42
C GLY A 18 26.48 -32.21 -44.93
N SER A 19 25.74 -33.12 -45.56
CA SER A 19 24.43 -33.60 -45.16
C SER A 19 24.53 -34.44 -43.88
N HIS A 20 24.18 -33.91 -42.72
CA HIS A 20 23.85 -34.72 -41.55
C HIS A 20 22.34 -34.71 -41.33
N ARG A 21 21.70 -35.84 -41.61
CA ARG A 21 20.41 -36.22 -41.08
C ARG A 21 20.51 -36.36 -39.56
N GLY A 22 20.10 -35.32 -38.84
CA GLY A 22 19.93 -35.36 -37.41
C GLY A 22 18.44 -35.65 -37.12
N GLY A 23 18.16 -36.74 -36.43
CA GLY A 23 16.83 -37.16 -36.08
C GLY A 23 16.09 -36.09 -35.26
N ALA A 24 14.88 -35.84 -35.65
CA ALA A 24 13.91 -35.05 -34.89
C ALA A 24 13.63 -35.79 -33.57
N SER A 25 14.27 -35.36 -32.48
CA SER A 25 13.80 -35.67 -31.13
C SER A 25 12.54 -34.86 -30.89
N THR A 26 11.39 -35.53 -30.94
CA THR A 26 10.13 -35.00 -30.42
C THR A 26 10.34 -34.49 -29.00
N PRO A 27 10.03 -33.24 -28.69
CA PRO A 27 10.04 -32.78 -27.30
C PRO A 27 8.98 -33.62 -26.58
N SER A 28 9.39 -34.31 -25.51
CA SER A 28 8.48 -34.96 -24.58
C SER A 28 7.62 -33.84 -23.97
N SER A 29 6.33 -33.88 -24.35
CA SER A 29 5.32 -33.06 -23.70
C SER A 29 5.25 -33.49 -22.23
N GLN A 30 5.93 -32.77 -21.35
CA GLN A 30 5.59 -32.79 -19.92
C GLN A 30 4.11 -32.38 -19.84
N PRO A 31 3.27 -33.08 -19.05
CA PRO A 31 1.89 -32.67 -18.85
C PRO A 31 1.94 -31.22 -18.32
N GLY A 32 1.34 -30.32 -19.09
CA GLY A 32 1.40 -28.88 -18.84
C GLY A 32 0.93 -28.57 -17.44
N ARG A 33 1.81 -27.98 -16.64
CA ARG A 33 1.40 -27.22 -15.46
C ARG A 33 0.44 -26.15 -15.96
N SER A 34 -0.83 -26.22 -15.60
CA SER A 34 -1.74 -25.11 -15.83
C SER A 34 -1.30 -23.99 -14.89
N VAL A 35 -0.57 -23.04 -15.43
CA VAL A 35 -0.22 -21.82 -14.71
C VAL A 35 -1.51 -21.00 -14.62
N ILE A 36 -1.85 -20.51 -13.42
CA ILE A 36 -2.94 -19.53 -13.27
C ILE A 36 -2.48 -18.28 -14.02
N GLU A 37 -3.07 -18.06 -15.19
CA GLU A 37 -2.66 -16.97 -16.08
C GLU A 37 -3.17 -15.61 -15.59
N SER A 38 -4.29 -15.58 -14.84
CA SER A 38 -4.89 -14.33 -14.41
C SER A 38 -5.53 -14.42 -13.01
N ILE A 39 -5.39 -13.35 -12.26
CA ILE A 39 -6.11 -13.11 -11.01
C ILE A 39 -7.47 -12.50 -11.35
N LEU A 40 -8.54 -13.03 -10.76
CA LEU A 40 -9.89 -12.59 -11.06
C LEU A 40 -10.31 -11.41 -10.20
N LEU A 41 -11.03 -10.47 -10.80
CA LEU A 41 -11.71 -9.37 -10.13
C LEU A 41 -13.23 -9.53 -10.26
N PRO A 42 -14.04 -8.92 -9.35
CA PRO A 42 -15.48 -8.85 -9.52
C PRO A 42 -15.86 -8.13 -10.83
N PRO A 43 -16.93 -8.53 -11.53
CA PRO A 43 -17.84 -9.63 -11.17
C PRO A 43 -17.41 -11.02 -11.66
N LYS A 44 -16.27 -11.17 -12.34
CA LYS A 44 -15.82 -12.46 -12.90
C LYS A 44 -15.57 -13.50 -11.80
N ALA A 45 -15.03 -13.07 -10.67
CA ALA A 45 -14.78 -13.94 -9.52
C ALA A 45 -16.07 -14.58 -9.01
N ASP A 46 -17.22 -13.93 -9.10
CA ASP A 46 -18.51 -14.44 -8.60
C ASP A 46 -19.08 -15.61 -9.45
N LEU A 47 -18.46 -15.89 -10.59
CA LEU A 47 -18.94 -16.93 -11.52
C LEU A 47 -18.26 -18.29 -11.32
N VAL A 48 -17.12 -18.34 -10.65
CA VAL A 48 -16.31 -19.55 -10.47
C VAL A 48 -15.89 -19.74 -9.03
N ASP A 49 -15.58 -20.99 -8.65
CA ASP A 49 -15.02 -21.26 -7.33
C ASP A 49 -13.62 -20.65 -7.23
N HIS A 50 -13.39 -19.91 -6.15
CA HIS A 50 -12.15 -19.16 -5.96
C HIS A 50 -11.71 -19.07 -4.51
N ILE A 51 -10.41 -18.90 -4.30
CA ILE A 51 -9.86 -18.36 -3.08
C ILE A 51 -9.87 -16.83 -3.20
N LEU A 52 -10.58 -16.17 -2.30
CA LEU A 52 -10.56 -14.71 -2.24
C LEU A 52 -9.44 -14.25 -1.31
N VAL A 53 -8.61 -13.35 -1.76
CA VAL A 53 -7.60 -12.68 -0.95
C VAL A 53 -7.95 -11.21 -0.81
N ASP A 54 -7.59 -10.64 0.34
CA ASP A 54 -7.69 -9.23 0.65
C ASP A 54 -9.06 -8.60 0.33
N GLY A 55 -10.08 -9.06 1.03
CA GLY A 55 -11.46 -8.59 0.82
C GLY A 55 -12.48 -9.27 1.70
N ALA A 56 -13.75 -8.89 1.52
CA ALA A 56 -14.90 -9.53 2.14
C ALA A 56 -15.30 -10.79 1.35
N ALA A 57 -15.73 -11.84 2.04
CA ALA A 57 -16.21 -13.07 1.38
C ALA A 57 -17.29 -12.79 0.35
N ARG A 58 -17.19 -13.46 -0.80
CA ARG A 58 -18.07 -13.30 -1.95
C ARG A 58 -18.80 -14.62 -2.27
N PRO A 59 -19.85 -14.58 -3.09
CA PRO A 59 -20.42 -15.81 -3.65
C PRO A 59 -19.33 -16.68 -4.28
N ARG A 60 -19.36 -17.99 -4.03
CA ARG A 60 -18.39 -18.98 -4.52
C ARG A 60 -16.97 -18.86 -3.96
N SER A 61 -16.71 -18.01 -2.94
CA SER A 61 -15.45 -18.06 -2.21
C SER A 61 -15.38 -19.37 -1.40
N VAL A 62 -14.52 -20.28 -1.81
CA VAL A 62 -14.29 -21.56 -1.12
C VAL A 62 -13.36 -21.38 0.10
N LEU A 63 -12.55 -20.34 0.08
CA LEU A 63 -11.70 -19.89 1.17
C LEU A 63 -11.52 -18.37 1.05
N THR A 64 -11.48 -17.67 2.18
CA THR A 64 -11.12 -16.26 2.24
C THR A 64 -9.88 -16.10 3.09
N LEU A 65 -8.85 -15.45 2.55
CA LEU A 65 -7.57 -15.16 3.18
C LEU A 65 -7.39 -13.64 3.24
N SER A 66 -7.95 -13.03 4.28
CA SER A 66 -8.02 -11.57 4.41
C SER A 66 -7.98 -11.13 5.87
N HIS A 67 -7.31 -10.03 6.13
CA HIS A 67 -7.28 -9.37 7.44
C HIS A 67 -8.44 -8.38 7.64
N TRP A 68 -9.35 -8.25 6.68
CA TRP A 68 -10.47 -7.33 6.76
C TRP A 68 -11.42 -7.66 7.93
N PRO A 69 -12.13 -6.66 8.49
CA PRO A 69 -13.12 -6.86 9.52
C PRO A 69 -14.17 -7.87 9.06
N ASN A 70 -14.55 -8.76 9.96
CA ASN A 70 -15.56 -9.80 9.69
C ASN A 70 -15.22 -10.80 8.56
N SER A 71 -13.99 -10.82 8.08
CA SER A 71 -13.54 -11.85 7.16
C SER A 71 -13.66 -13.25 7.82
N PRO A 72 -14.15 -14.26 7.07
CA PRO A 72 -14.24 -15.64 7.56
C PRO A 72 -12.89 -16.38 7.53
N THR A 73 -11.78 -15.66 7.40
CA THR A 73 -10.42 -16.23 7.47
C THR A 73 -10.28 -17.10 8.72
N PRO A 74 -9.82 -18.36 8.62
CA PRO A 74 -9.60 -19.24 9.76
C PRO A 74 -8.65 -18.62 10.79
N ARG A 75 -8.99 -18.69 12.08
CA ARG A 75 -8.21 -18.08 13.16
C ARG A 75 -6.75 -18.51 13.20
N SER A 76 -6.46 -19.76 12.87
CA SER A 76 -5.09 -20.29 12.83
C SER A 76 -4.20 -19.60 11.77
N LEU A 77 -4.81 -18.95 10.80
CA LEU A 77 -4.12 -18.24 9.71
C LEU A 77 -4.00 -16.74 9.97
N TRP A 78 -4.65 -16.18 10.99
CA TRP A 78 -4.65 -14.74 11.20
C TRP A 78 -3.24 -14.17 11.31
N ARG A 79 -3.01 -13.12 10.55
CA ARG A 79 -1.81 -12.27 10.53
C ARG A 79 -2.24 -10.84 10.28
N ASP A 80 -1.29 -9.92 10.27
CA ASP A 80 -1.55 -8.49 10.14
C ASP A 80 -1.88 -8.07 8.70
N THR A 81 -1.39 -8.79 7.68
CA THR A 81 -1.69 -8.53 6.26
C THR A 81 -2.23 -9.78 5.57
N SER A 82 -2.95 -9.62 4.46
CA SER A 82 -3.48 -10.74 3.68
C SER A 82 -2.35 -11.54 3.03
N THR A 83 -1.26 -10.89 2.63
CA THR A 83 -0.02 -11.58 2.17
C THR A 83 0.53 -12.52 3.22
N GLN A 84 0.66 -12.06 4.48
CA GLN A 84 1.15 -12.89 5.59
C GLN A 84 0.17 -14.04 5.92
N ILE A 85 -1.13 -13.82 5.76
CA ILE A 85 -2.16 -14.86 5.89
C ILE A 85 -1.96 -15.93 4.81
N CYS A 86 -1.74 -15.53 3.56
CA CYS A 86 -1.48 -16.45 2.45
C CYS A 86 -0.19 -17.26 2.67
N LEU A 87 0.88 -16.64 3.15
CA LEU A 87 2.12 -17.33 3.52
C LEU A 87 1.85 -18.40 4.59
N SER A 88 1.11 -18.06 5.64
CA SER A 88 0.75 -19.01 6.70
C SER A 88 -0.10 -20.17 6.17
N TRP A 89 -0.98 -19.91 5.21
CA TRP A 89 -1.76 -20.96 4.57
C TRP A 89 -0.89 -21.87 3.72
N LEU A 90 0.04 -21.33 2.91
CA LEU A 90 0.98 -22.11 2.10
C LEU A 90 1.90 -22.99 2.94
N GLU A 91 2.31 -22.55 4.12
CA GLU A 91 3.10 -23.34 5.06
C GLU A 91 2.30 -24.50 5.67
N LEU A 92 1.01 -24.28 5.97
CA LEU A 92 0.15 -25.25 6.63
C LEU A 92 -0.55 -26.20 5.67
N ALA A 93 -0.81 -25.79 4.42
CA ALA A 93 -1.56 -26.57 3.45
C ALA A 93 -0.93 -27.97 3.15
N PRO A 94 0.40 -28.11 3.05
CA PRO A 94 1.02 -29.43 2.86
C PRO A 94 0.98 -30.32 4.12
N SER A 95 0.57 -29.78 5.25
CA SER A 95 0.60 -30.47 6.54
C SER A 95 -0.47 -31.56 6.66
N LYS A 96 -0.09 -32.70 7.24
CA LYS A 96 -1.06 -33.74 7.59
C LYS A 96 -2.15 -33.30 8.57
N LYS A 97 -1.96 -32.17 9.25
CA LYS A 97 -2.93 -31.60 10.20
C LYS A 97 -4.09 -30.86 9.52
N ALA A 98 -3.94 -30.52 8.24
CA ALA A 98 -4.94 -29.78 7.47
C ALA A 98 -5.08 -30.35 6.04
N PRO A 99 -5.47 -31.64 5.87
CA PRO A 99 -5.48 -32.31 4.58
C PRO A 99 -6.43 -31.65 3.56
N GLN A 100 -7.50 -31.00 4.04
CA GLN A 100 -8.43 -30.23 3.21
C GLN A 100 -7.74 -29.04 2.52
N TRP A 101 -6.76 -28.41 3.17
CA TRP A 101 -6.00 -27.29 2.60
C TRP A 101 -4.98 -27.78 1.56
N GLY A 102 -4.35 -28.92 1.79
CA GLY A 102 -3.49 -29.56 0.80
C GLY A 102 -4.23 -29.85 -0.50
N ARG A 103 -5.44 -30.44 -0.39
CA ARG A 103 -6.29 -30.68 -1.57
C ARG A 103 -6.70 -29.38 -2.28
N LEU A 104 -7.06 -28.35 -1.52
CA LEU A 104 -7.42 -27.06 -2.09
C LEU A 104 -6.23 -26.41 -2.82
N LEU A 105 -5.01 -26.50 -2.26
CA LEU A 105 -3.80 -26.05 -2.93
C LEU A 105 -3.53 -26.78 -4.25
N GLU A 106 -3.77 -28.09 -4.30
CA GLU A 106 -3.70 -28.88 -5.53
C GLU A 106 -4.73 -28.40 -6.55
N MET A 107 -5.98 -28.18 -6.15
CA MET A 107 -7.04 -27.66 -7.03
C MET A 107 -6.68 -26.27 -7.60
N VAL A 108 -6.04 -25.40 -6.82
CA VAL A 108 -5.54 -24.11 -7.30
C VAL A 108 -4.44 -24.33 -8.35
N ARG A 109 -3.48 -25.20 -8.08
CA ARG A 109 -2.38 -25.53 -9.02
C ARG A 109 -2.87 -26.16 -10.33
N GLU A 110 -3.97 -26.89 -10.27
CA GLU A 110 -4.60 -27.54 -11.43
C GLU A 110 -5.57 -26.60 -12.17
N GLY A 111 -5.75 -25.36 -11.70
CA GLY A 111 -6.67 -24.38 -12.28
C GLY A 111 -8.16 -24.71 -12.08
N GLN A 112 -8.49 -25.62 -11.15
CA GLN A 112 -9.88 -25.97 -10.81
C GLN A 112 -10.51 -24.94 -9.86
N VAL A 113 -9.69 -24.23 -9.08
CA VAL A 113 -10.07 -23.13 -8.20
C VAL A 113 -9.24 -21.92 -8.57
N ALA A 114 -9.90 -20.80 -8.84
CA ALA A 114 -9.24 -19.55 -9.21
C ALA A 114 -8.70 -18.82 -7.98
N VAL A 115 -7.82 -17.84 -8.21
CA VAL A 115 -7.43 -16.82 -7.22
C VAL A 115 -8.14 -15.53 -7.57
N ALA A 116 -8.73 -14.88 -6.59
CA ALA A 116 -9.48 -13.63 -6.77
C ALA A 116 -9.10 -12.56 -5.77
N LEU A 117 -9.17 -11.31 -6.21
CA LEU A 117 -9.05 -10.09 -5.41
C LEU A 117 -10.39 -9.36 -5.34
N ASP A 118 -10.65 -8.69 -4.25
CA ASP A 118 -11.80 -7.78 -4.15
C ASP A 118 -11.48 -6.41 -4.78
N HIS A 119 -10.28 -5.93 -4.60
CA HIS A 119 -9.74 -4.68 -5.17
C HIS A 119 -8.23 -4.82 -5.44
N VAL A 120 -7.65 -3.85 -6.15
CA VAL A 120 -6.24 -3.88 -6.55
C VAL A 120 -5.45 -2.91 -5.68
N ASP A 121 -4.66 -3.46 -4.78
CA ASP A 121 -3.66 -2.76 -3.99
C ASP A 121 -2.40 -3.62 -3.80
N VAL A 122 -1.44 -3.14 -3.03
CA VAL A 122 -0.14 -3.82 -2.87
C VAL A 122 -0.28 -5.15 -2.13
N ASP A 123 -0.99 -5.18 -1.00
CA ASP A 123 -1.16 -6.41 -0.20
C ASP A 123 -1.94 -7.46 -0.98
N GLY A 124 -3.06 -7.08 -1.57
CA GLY A 124 -3.88 -7.99 -2.36
C GLY A 124 -3.13 -8.57 -3.56
N VAL A 125 -2.39 -7.75 -4.32
CA VAL A 125 -1.61 -8.23 -5.48
C VAL A 125 -0.49 -9.17 -5.06
N LEU A 126 0.23 -8.86 -3.97
CA LEU A 126 1.25 -9.75 -3.42
C LEU A 126 0.65 -11.08 -2.95
N ALA A 127 -0.45 -11.02 -2.19
CA ALA A 127 -1.17 -12.20 -1.69
C ALA A 127 -1.64 -13.12 -2.82
N ALA A 128 -2.26 -12.55 -3.86
CA ALA A 128 -2.76 -13.29 -5.00
C ALA A 128 -1.62 -13.90 -5.83
N THR A 129 -0.54 -13.16 -6.05
CA THR A 129 0.63 -13.65 -6.78
C THR A 129 1.30 -14.82 -6.06
N LEU A 130 1.41 -14.77 -4.73
CA LEU A 130 1.91 -15.89 -3.91
C LEU A 130 1.09 -17.17 -4.09
N LEU A 131 -0.24 -17.06 -4.14
CA LEU A 131 -1.11 -18.21 -4.32
C LEU A 131 -1.01 -18.79 -5.75
N ALA A 132 -0.86 -17.91 -6.74
CA ALA A 132 -0.76 -18.30 -8.14
C ALA A 132 0.62 -18.90 -8.47
N LEU A 133 1.69 -18.43 -7.81
CA LEU A 133 3.09 -18.84 -8.00
C LEU A 133 3.76 -19.18 -6.67
N PRO A 134 3.43 -20.32 -6.04
CA PRO A 134 4.02 -20.72 -4.76
C PRO A 134 5.55 -20.88 -4.79
N GLU A 135 6.15 -20.99 -5.97
CA GLU A 135 7.60 -21.06 -6.18
C GLU A 135 8.34 -19.77 -5.84
N LEU A 136 7.66 -18.64 -5.63
CA LEU A 136 8.27 -17.39 -5.17
C LEU A 136 8.73 -17.44 -3.69
N GLN A 137 9.00 -18.64 -3.15
CA GLN A 137 9.41 -18.84 -1.76
C GLN A 137 10.63 -18.02 -1.35
N SER A 138 11.58 -17.81 -2.23
CA SER A 138 12.76 -16.98 -1.98
C SER A 138 12.44 -15.52 -1.67
N HIS A 139 11.27 -15.05 -2.06
CA HIS A 139 10.82 -13.68 -1.84
C HIS A 139 9.80 -13.52 -0.70
N HIS A 140 9.44 -14.59 0.02
CA HIS A 140 8.39 -14.56 1.03
C HIS A 140 8.61 -13.47 2.10
N GLY A 141 9.82 -13.35 2.65
CA GLY A 141 10.15 -12.32 3.64
C GLY A 141 9.98 -10.91 3.07
N LEU A 142 10.49 -10.68 1.87
CA LEU A 142 10.38 -9.40 1.17
C LEU A 142 8.92 -9.03 0.86
N MET A 143 8.12 -9.99 0.38
CA MET A 143 6.72 -9.77 0.08
C MET A 143 5.90 -9.49 1.34
N ALA A 144 6.18 -10.20 2.44
CA ALA A 144 5.54 -9.94 3.74
C ALA A 144 5.86 -8.53 4.25
N ALA A 145 7.12 -8.08 4.15
CA ALA A 145 7.51 -6.74 4.53
C ALA A 145 6.90 -5.66 3.59
N ALA A 146 6.93 -5.90 2.28
CA ALA A 146 6.34 -4.99 1.30
C ALA A 146 4.82 -4.82 1.49
N SER A 147 4.11 -5.87 1.91
CA SER A 147 2.67 -5.77 2.21
C SER A 147 2.41 -4.87 3.42
N VAL A 148 3.27 -4.90 4.44
CA VAL A 148 3.20 -3.97 5.59
C VAL A 148 3.44 -2.52 5.15
N VAL A 149 4.42 -2.29 4.27
CA VAL A 149 4.64 -0.95 3.69
C VAL A 149 3.43 -0.50 2.88
N GLY A 150 2.85 -1.39 2.06
CA GLY A 150 1.68 -1.12 1.24
C GLY A 150 0.48 -0.65 2.06
N ASP A 151 0.06 -1.44 3.03
CA ASP A 151 -1.14 -1.20 3.83
C ASP A 151 -0.95 -0.17 4.91
N PHE A 152 0.12 -0.31 5.68
CA PHE A 152 0.30 0.45 6.90
C PHE A 152 1.27 1.61 6.74
N ARG A 153 1.90 1.73 5.57
CA ARG A 153 2.88 2.79 5.28
C ARG A 153 3.98 2.86 6.33
N ARG A 154 4.42 1.70 6.79
CA ARG A 154 5.49 1.57 7.77
C ARG A 154 6.72 0.99 7.09
N VAL A 155 7.75 1.80 6.93
CA VAL A 155 8.99 1.45 6.22
C VAL A 155 10.05 0.99 7.20
N ALA A 156 10.40 1.82 8.17
CA ALA A 156 11.39 1.44 9.16
C ALA A 156 10.83 0.31 10.04
N ALA A 157 11.58 -0.79 10.13
CA ALA A 157 11.13 -2.02 10.74
C ALA A 157 9.75 -2.45 10.18
N ALA A 158 9.69 -2.82 8.90
CA ALA A 158 8.47 -3.21 8.17
C ALA A 158 7.76 -4.42 8.81
N SER A 159 7.49 -4.29 10.10
CA SER A 159 6.81 -5.23 10.99
C SER A 159 6.00 -4.45 12.00
N LEU A 160 4.71 -4.79 12.14
CA LEU A 160 3.84 -4.20 13.16
C LEU A 160 4.12 -4.76 14.56
N ALA A 161 4.90 -5.83 14.66
CA ALA A 161 5.31 -6.42 15.95
C ALA A 161 6.29 -5.53 16.73
N LEU A 162 6.99 -4.61 16.05
CA LEU A 162 7.92 -3.71 16.70
C LEU A 162 7.24 -2.34 16.91
N PRO A 163 7.41 -1.72 18.10
CA PRO A 163 6.92 -0.38 18.33
C PRO A 163 7.60 0.63 17.42
N ALA A 164 6.90 1.72 17.12
CA ALA A 164 7.50 2.87 16.45
C ALA A 164 8.62 3.47 17.31
N VAL A 165 9.68 3.92 16.66
CA VAL A 165 10.86 4.47 17.34
C VAL A 165 11.07 5.92 16.88
N ALA A 166 11.14 6.86 17.83
CA ALA A 166 11.19 8.29 17.57
C ALA A 166 12.31 8.73 16.59
N HIS A 167 13.37 7.95 16.46
CA HIS A 167 14.50 8.22 15.56
C HIS A 167 14.72 7.06 14.58
N ALA A 168 13.65 6.39 14.19
CA ALA A 168 13.76 5.28 13.22
C ALA A 168 14.39 5.76 11.91
N HIS A 169 15.45 5.06 11.52
CA HIS A 169 16.02 5.13 10.19
C HIS A 169 15.86 3.78 9.52
N PRO A 170 15.40 3.73 8.27
CA PRO A 170 15.24 2.47 7.57
C PRO A 170 16.60 1.84 7.29
N SER A 171 16.68 0.52 7.44
CA SER A 171 17.78 -0.29 6.93
C SER A 171 17.69 -0.44 5.41
N GLU A 172 18.70 -0.98 4.76
CA GLU A 172 18.62 -1.31 3.33
C GLU A 172 17.59 -2.41 3.05
N GLU A 173 17.36 -3.32 4.00
CA GLU A 173 16.32 -4.34 3.91
C GLU A 173 14.91 -3.70 3.95
N ASP A 174 14.69 -2.75 4.86
CA ASP A 174 13.45 -1.97 4.92
C ASP A 174 13.20 -1.20 3.62
N LEU A 175 14.23 -0.54 3.07
CA LEU A 175 14.14 0.18 1.82
C LEU A 175 13.90 -0.76 0.63
N SER A 176 14.44 -1.97 0.65
CA SER A 176 14.16 -2.97 -0.38
C SER A 176 12.68 -3.37 -0.39
N ALA A 177 12.09 -3.61 0.78
CA ALA A 177 10.66 -3.87 0.91
C ALA A 177 9.81 -2.68 0.44
N ALA A 178 10.23 -1.48 0.79
CA ALA A 178 9.55 -0.25 0.37
C ALA A 178 9.62 -0.04 -1.14
N ARG A 179 10.76 -0.31 -1.80
CA ARG A 179 10.89 -0.24 -3.27
C ARG A 179 9.91 -1.19 -3.97
N VAL A 180 9.73 -2.39 -3.44
CA VAL A 180 8.74 -3.34 -3.97
C VAL A 180 7.33 -2.75 -3.82
N ALA A 181 6.96 -2.26 -2.63
CA ALA A 181 5.64 -1.69 -2.39
C ALA A 181 5.37 -0.46 -3.27
N TRP A 182 6.31 0.49 -3.31
CA TRP A 182 6.18 1.71 -4.12
C TRP A 182 6.18 1.41 -5.63
N GLY A 183 7.05 0.50 -6.07
CA GLY A 183 7.13 0.11 -7.48
C GLY A 183 5.86 -0.57 -7.96
N LEU A 184 5.28 -1.48 -7.17
CA LEU A 184 3.99 -2.10 -7.47
C LEU A 184 2.87 -1.05 -7.50
N ALA A 185 2.79 -0.18 -6.48
CA ALA A 185 1.78 0.87 -6.42
C ALA A 185 1.86 1.81 -7.63
N ALA A 186 3.08 2.21 -8.04
CA ALA A 186 3.30 3.03 -9.22
C ALA A 186 2.90 2.31 -10.51
N ALA A 187 3.22 1.03 -10.65
CA ALA A 187 2.83 0.24 -11.81
C ALA A 187 1.30 0.10 -11.92
N MET A 188 0.63 -0.18 -10.80
CA MET A 188 -0.84 -0.28 -10.74
C MET A 188 -1.54 1.03 -11.07
N ALA A 189 -0.91 2.16 -10.82
CA ALA A 189 -1.45 3.49 -11.11
C ALA A 189 -1.47 3.82 -12.61
N VAL A 190 -0.78 3.07 -13.46
CA VAL A 190 -0.69 3.31 -14.91
C VAL A 190 -1.67 2.38 -15.64
N PRO A 191 -2.79 2.89 -16.19
CA PRO A 191 -3.70 2.07 -16.98
C PRO A 191 -3.11 1.72 -18.39
N PRO A 192 -3.42 0.55 -18.94
CA PRO A 192 -4.15 -0.55 -18.30
C PRO A 192 -3.21 -1.42 -17.46
N PHE A 193 -3.39 -1.45 -16.15
CA PHE A 193 -2.73 -2.46 -15.32
C PHE A 193 -3.46 -3.79 -15.50
N VAL A 194 -2.74 -4.77 -16.00
CA VAL A 194 -3.27 -6.14 -16.17
C VAL A 194 -2.71 -7.00 -15.05
N LEU A 195 -3.61 -7.64 -14.31
CA LEU A 195 -3.25 -8.63 -13.29
C LEU A 195 -2.82 -9.96 -13.94
N ASP A 196 -1.83 -9.87 -14.81
CA ASP A 196 -1.13 -11.04 -15.35
C ASP A 196 -0.09 -11.50 -14.33
N VAL A 197 -0.21 -12.73 -13.88
CA VAL A 197 0.62 -13.29 -12.80
C VAL A 197 2.10 -13.28 -13.17
N SER A 198 2.43 -13.62 -14.42
CA SER A 198 3.81 -13.69 -14.89
C SER A 198 4.43 -12.30 -15.01
N ALA A 199 3.65 -11.32 -15.46
CA ALA A 199 4.10 -9.92 -15.52
C ALA A 199 4.35 -9.35 -14.13
N VAL A 200 3.46 -9.64 -13.17
CA VAL A 200 3.65 -9.21 -11.76
C VAL A 200 4.87 -9.90 -11.16
N ALA A 201 5.06 -11.20 -11.38
CA ALA A 201 6.23 -11.93 -10.88
C ALA A 201 7.54 -11.38 -11.46
N SER A 202 7.58 -11.07 -12.76
CA SER A 202 8.74 -10.46 -13.40
C SER A 202 9.03 -9.06 -12.84
N LEU A 203 7.98 -8.28 -12.58
CA LEU A 203 8.12 -6.96 -11.95
C LEU A 203 8.65 -7.09 -10.52
N LEU A 204 8.14 -8.05 -9.72
CA LEU A 204 8.63 -8.32 -8.37
C LEU A 204 10.12 -8.66 -8.37
N GLU A 205 10.57 -9.52 -9.29
CA GLU A 205 11.98 -9.85 -9.45
C GLU A 205 12.82 -8.62 -9.77
N ASP A 206 12.39 -7.79 -10.72
CA ASP A 206 13.08 -6.54 -11.04
C ASP A 206 13.16 -5.59 -9.87
N LEU A 207 12.05 -5.37 -9.15
CA LEU A 207 11.99 -4.48 -7.99
C LEU A 207 12.84 -4.99 -6.82
N SER A 208 12.85 -6.32 -6.59
CA SER A 208 13.68 -6.95 -5.54
C SER A 208 15.17 -6.74 -5.75
N GLN A 209 15.57 -6.60 -7.02
CA GLN A 209 16.94 -6.31 -7.43
C GLN A 209 17.26 -4.81 -7.53
N GLY A 210 16.33 -3.95 -7.12
CA GLY A 210 16.47 -2.50 -7.21
C GLY A 210 16.42 -1.95 -8.65
N LYS A 211 15.96 -2.77 -9.60
CA LYS A 211 15.70 -2.31 -10.96
C LYS A 211 14.44 -1.46 -11.04
N ARG A 212 14.16 -0.88 -12.21
CA ARG A 212 12.98 -0.04 -12.46
C ARG A 212 12.90 1.20 -11.54
N PRO A 213 14.00 1.97 -11.39
CA PRO A 213 14.07 3.12 -10.48
C PRO A 213 12.99 4.17 -10.77
N GLU A 214 12.53 4.29 -12.01
CA GLU A 214 11.46 5.19 -12.40
C GLU A 214 10.13 4.94 -11.67
N LEU A 215 9.93 3.73 -11.12
CA LEU A 215 8.72 3.36 -10.40
C LEU A 215 8.80 3.68 -8.90
N TRP A 216 9.97 3.61 -8.27
CA TRP A 216 10.10 3.71 -6.81
C TRP A 216 10.98 4.87 -6.32
N GLU A 217 11.96 5.32 -7.12
CA GLU A 217 12.93 6.33 -6.68
C GLU A 217 12.28 7.66 -6.26
N PRO A 218 11.25 8.20 -6.97
CA PRO A 218 10.56 9.41 -6.53
C PRO A 218 9.93 9.29 -5.13
N TRP A 219 9.45 8.11 -4.78
CA TRP A 219 8.83 7.82 -3.48
C TRP A 219 9.88 7.69 -2.38
N GLN A 220 10.94 6.95 -2.64
CA GLN A 220 12.07 6.83 -1.73
C GLN A 220 12.68 8.22 -1.46
N GLY A 221 12.88 9.04 -2.49
CA GLY A 221 13.38 10.39 -2.35
C GLY A 221 12.51 11.26 -1.45
N ARG A 222 11.18 11.23 -1.64
CA ARG A 222 10.22 11.94 -0.80
C ARG A 222 10.24 11.45 0.66
N TYR A 223 10.25 10.14 0.86
CA TYR A 223 10.32 9.54 2.18
C TYR A 223 11.60 9.96 2.93
N LEU A 224 12.76 9.85 2.29
CA LEU A 224 14.03 10.24 2.89
C LEU A 224 14.09 11.75 3.18
N ALA A 225 13.61 12.59 2.27
CA ALA A 225 13.51 14.03 2.49
C ALA A 225 12.61 14.36 3.69
N SER A 226 11.53 13.61 3.91
CA SER A 226 10.66 13.76 5.07
C SER A 226 11.34 13.39 6.39
N ILE A 227 12.17 12.33 6.39
CA ILE A 227 13.01 11.96 7.54
C ILE A 227 14.00 13.09 7.86
N GLU A 228 14.66 13.63 6.84
CA GLU A 228 15.61 14.73 7.00
C GLU A 228 14.92 16.01 7.54
N SER A 229 13.73 16.36 7.01
CA SER A 229 12.94 17.51 7.51
C SER A 229 12.58 17.33 8.99
N ARG A 230 12.23 16.12 9.40
CA ARG A 230 12.00 15.81 10.81
C ARG A 230 13.30 15.97 11.64
N ALA A 231 14.42 15.46 11.15
CA ALA A 231 15.72 15.61 11.84
C ALA A 231 16.15 17.07 11.99
N ARG A 232 15.76 17.94 11.06
CA ARG A 232 15.98 19.39 11.14
C ARG A 232 14.97 20.14 12.03
N GLY A 233 13.94 19.45 12.56
CA GLY A 233 12.88 20.05 13.36
C GLY A 233 11.82 20.82 12.57
N GLU A 234 11.81 20.71 11.25
CA GLU A 234 10.80 21.27 10.34
C GLU A 234 9.46 20.53 10.43
N VAL A 235 9.51 19.28 10.91
CA VAL A 235 8.37 18.43 11.24
C VAL A 235 8.51 18.02 12.70
N ARG A 236 7.56 18.42 13.54
CA ARG A 236 7.51 18.04 14.95
C ARG A 236 6.37 17.06 15.19
N ILE A 237 6.61 16.02 15.95
CA ILE A 237 5.62 15.00 16.29
C ILE A 237 5.53 14.93 17.81
N GLU A 238 4.34 15.18 18.34
CA GLU A 238 4.01 15.09 19.77
C GLU A 238 2.99 13.96 19.97
N GLU A 239 3.33 12.97 20.80
CA GLU A 239 2.44 11.86 21.12
C GLU A 239 1.64 12.11 22.39
N HIS A 240 0.36 11.77 22.33
CA HIS A 240 -0.59 11.78 23.44
C HIS A 240 -1.14 10.35 23.61
N ALA A 241 -0.38 9.51 24.29
CA ALA A 241 -0.68 8.09 24.42
C ALA A 241 -2.03 7.83 25.08
N GLU A 242 -2.47 8.70 26.03
CA GLU A 242 -3.77 8.62 26.67
C GLU A 242 -4.95 8.85 25.72
N ALA A 243 -4.73 9.52 24.60
CA ALA A 243 -5.74 9.77 23.57
C ALA A 243 -5.53 8.91 22.30
N ASP A 244 -4.49 8.07 22.27
CA ASP A 244 -4.06 7.34 21.10
C ASP A 244 -3.88 8.26 19.88
N LEU A 245 -3.21 9.37 20.11
CA LEU A 245 -3.12 10.52 19.22
C LEU A 245 -1.67 10.98 19.05
N ALA A 246 -1.28 11.28 17.81
CA ALA A 246 -0.08 12.06 17.51
C ALA A 246 -0.45 13.36 16.79
N ILE A 247 0.18 14.45 17.20
CA ILE A 247 0.07 15.75 16.55
C ILE A 247 1.34 15.97 15.73
N VAL A 248 1.17 16.23 14.45
CA VAL A 248 2.23 16.50 13.49
C VAL A 248 2.16 17.96 13.10
N GLU A 249 3.08 18.76 13.61
CA GLU A 249 3.20 20.17 13.26
C GLU A 249 4.25 20.36 12.17
N LEU A 250 3.84 21.02 11.09
CA LEU A 250 4.69 21.37 9.96
C LEU A 250 5.00 22.86 9.98
N ASP A 251 6.26 23.23 9.79
CA ASP A 251 6.65 24.65 9.69
C ASP A 251 6.01 25.27 8.43
N ALA A 252 5.10 26.21 8.63
CA ALA A 252 4.35 26.88 7.57
C ALA A 252 5.24 27.72 6.62
N GLN A 253 6.48 28.02 6.98
CA GLN A 253 7.43 28.68 6.08
C GLN A 253 8.02 27.72 5.06
N ILE A 254 8.13 26.44 5.42
CA ILE A 254 8.70 25.37 4.60
C ILE A 254 7.58 24.60 3.90
N TRP A 255 6.47 24.40 4.60
CA TRP A 255 5.30 23.66 4.15
C TRP A 255 4.14 24.63 3.94
N PRO A 256 3.97 25.22 2.76
CA PRO A 256 2.90 26.20 2.54
C PRO A 256 1.52 25.54 2.70
N GLU A 257 0.58 26.34 3.19
CA GLU A 257 -0.81 25.93 3.33
C GLU A 257 -1.35 25.33 2.02
N GLY A 258 -2.14 24.27 2.11
CA GLY A 258 -2.64 23.53 0.96
C GLY A 258 -1.69 22.49 0.37
N MET A 259 -0.44 22.39 0.82
CA MET A 259 0.50 21.35 0.42
C MET A 259 0.72 20.27 1.49
N ALA A 260 0.24 20.52 2.70
CA ALA A 260 0.32 19.56 3.76
C ALA A 260 -0.56 18.36 3.45
N TRP A 261 0.02 17.20 3.48
CA TRP A 261 -0.71 15.94 3.47
C TRP A 261 -1.70 15.71 2.32
N HIS A 262 -1.49 16.29 1.17
CA HIS A 262 -2.19 15.86 -0.04
C HIS A 262 -1.65 14.52 -0.51
N GLY A 263 -1.83 13.48 0.32
CA GLY A 263 -2.11 12.20 -0.26
C GLY A 263 -3.39 12.38 -1.12
N PRO A 264 -3.59 11.56 -2.12
CA PRO A 264 -4.51 11.79 -3.21
C PRO A 264 -5.98 11.83 -2.81
N MET A 265 -6.39 12.84 -2.05
CA MET A 265 -7.77 13.10 -1.67
C MET A 265 -8.57 13.88 -2.74
N GLY A 266 -7.91 14.33 -3.81
CA GLY A 266 -8.49 15.22 -4.79
C GLY A 266 -9.59 14.63 -5.67
N GLN A 267 -9.91 13.35 -5.60
CA GLN A 267 -10.84 12.73 -6.56
C GLN A 267 -11.89 11.80 -5.96
N HIS A 268 -12.13 11.80 -4.67
CA HIS A 268 -13.27 11.05 -4.09
C HIS A 268 -14.62 11.80 -4.19
N GLY A 269 -14.74 12.72 -5.10
CA GLY A 269 -15.96 13.49 -5.38
C GLY A 269 -16.97 12.80 -6.28
N SER A 270 -16.91 11.50 -6.50
CA SER A 270 -17.99 10.76 -7.13
C SER A 270 -18.28 9.50 -6.34
N ALA A 271 -19.36 9.55 -5.59
CA ALA A 271 -20.01 8.42 -4.92
C ALA A 271 -20.45 7.37 -5.94
N GLY A 272 -19.51 6.67 -6.52
CA GLY A 272 -19.75 5.45 -7.27
C GLY A 272 -19.19 4.30 -6.47
N LYS A 273 -20.05 3.58 -5.73
CA LYS A 273 -19.87 2.21 -5.20
C LYS A 273 -18.40 1.81 -5.15
N GLY A 274 -17.70 2.26 -4.09
CA GLY A 274 -16.33 2.23 -4.25
C GLY A 274 -15.56 1.53 -3.25
N HIS A 275 -14.64 0.99 -3.70
CA HIS A 275 -13.54 0.46 -2.99
C HIS A 275 -12.60 1.63 -2.71
N LEU A 276 -12.37 1.89 -1.44
CA LEU A 276 -11.30 2.75 -0.99
C LEU A 276 -10.00 2.07 -1.37
N THR A 277 -9.52 2.39 -2.53
CA THR A 277 -8.11 2.32 -2.76
C THR A 277 -7.50 3.27 -1.74
N LEU A 278 -6.86 2.74 -0.71
CA LEU A 278 -5.81 3.44 0.00
C LEU A 278 -4.71 3.65 -1.02
N ALA A 279 -4.98 4.56 -1.92
CA ALA A 279 -4.12 4.79 -3.04
C ALA A 279 -2.85 5.43 -2.51
N TRP A 280 -1.83 4.64 -2.36
CA TRP A 280 -0.53 5.08 -2.78
C TRP A 280 -0.70 5.62 -4.18
N PRO A 281 0.05 6.62 -4.50
CA PRO A 281 -0.30 7.74 -5.32
C PRO A 281 -1.44 7.41 -6.23
N CYS A 282 -2.52 8.14 -6.12
CA CYS A 282 -3.64 8.01 -7.05
C CYS A 282 -3.13 8.03 -8.47
N ALA A 283 -3.81 7.30 -9.34
CA ALA A 283 -3.59 7.26 -10.78
C ALA A 283 -3.49 8.66 -11.45
N GLY A 284 -3.91 9.74 -10.76
CA GLY A 284 -3.71 11.13 -11.17
C GLY A 284 -2.31 11.67 -10.89
N GLU A 285 -1.60 11.16 -9.86
CA GLU A 285 -0.23 11.60 -9.54
C GLU A 285 0.84 10.90 -10.38
N SER A 286 0.56 9.73 -10.94
CA SER A 286 1.49 9.11 -11.90
C SER A 286 1.68 9.97 -13.16
N ARG A 287 0.69 10.78 -13.55
CA ARG A 287 0.86 11.84 -14.55
C ARG A 287 1.71 13.03 -14.05
N LEU A 288 1.90 13.11 -12.74
CA LEU A 288 2.74 14.07 -12.06
C LEU A 288 4.11 13.48 -11.66
N ALA A 289 4.44 12.26 -12.04
CA ALA A 289 5.73 11.61 -11.73
C ALA A 289 6.96 12.44 -12.21
N GLY A 290 6.76 13.43 -13.08
CA GLY A 290 7.73 14.47 -13.39
C GLY A 290 7.58 15.76 -12.55
N ARG A 291 6.65 15.81 -11.58
CA ARG A 291 6.34 17.01 -10.78
C ARG A 291 6.00 16.69 -9.32
N VAL A 292 6.45 15.58 -8.77
CA VAL A 292 6.39 15.39 -7.31
C VAL A 292 7.28 16.46 -6.72
N SER A 293 6.67 17.54 -6.23
CA SER A 293 7.43 18.50 -5.48
C SER A 293 7.98 17.78 -4.26
N LEU A 294 9.30 17.82 -4.06
CA LEU A 294 9.97 17.29 -2.87
C LEU A 294 9.43 17.87 -1.56
N GLY A 295 8.43 18.75 -1.64
CA GLY A 295 7.81 19.48 -0.55
C GLY A 295 6.60 18.82 0.12
N SER A 296 6.15 17.63 -0.27
CA SER A 296 5.05 16.97 0.45
C SER A 296 5.57 15.95 1.47
N LEU A 297 5.09 16.02 2.71
CA LEU A 297 5.44 15.07 3.76
C LEU A 297 4.98 13.67 3.37
N ASP A 298 5.89 12.71 3.45
CA ASP A 298 5.54 11.30 3.23
C ASP A 298 4.90 10.71 4.50
N PRO A 299 3.70 10.14 4.40
CA PRO A 299 3.03 9.55 5.56
C PRO A 299 3.85 8.46 6.26
N ALA A 300 4.64 7.69 5.53
CA ALA A 300 5.47 6.66 6.12
C ALA A 300 6.50 7.23 7.11
N ALA A 301 7.06 8.41 6.83
CA ALA A 301 7.99 9.07 7.74
C ALA A 301 7.35 9.48 9.08
N VAL A 302 6.01 9.61 9.13
CA VAL A 302 5.25 9.80 10.36
C VAL A 302 4.93 8.45 11.00
N HIS A 303 4.44 7.48 10.23
CA HIS A 303 4.02 6.18 10.74
C HIS A 303 5.18 5.35 11.31
N ASP A 304 6.42 5.60 10.89
CA ASP A 304 7.60 4.93 11.44
C ASP A 304 7.95 5.36 12.86
N VAL A 305 7.46 6.53 13.30
CA VAL A 305 7.86 7.12 14.58
C VAL A 305 6.72 7.27 15.59
N THR A 306 5.51 6.91 15.22
CA THR A 306 4.37 6.88 16.13
C THR A 306 3.50 5.66 15.92
N ASP A 307 3.03 5.07 17.00
CA ASP A 307 2.03 3.99 17.00
C ASP A 307 0.60 4.52 17.18
N ALA A 308 0.42 5.83 17.37
CA ALA A 308 -0.89 6.44 17.51
C ALA A 308 -1.80 6.14 16.31
N SER A 309 -3.03 5.70 16.57
CA SER A 309 -4.00 5.39 15.52
C SER A 309 -4.69 6.62 14.94
N ILE A 310 -4.56 7.76 15.62
CA ILE A 310 -5.11 9.05 15.21
C ILE A 310 -3.95 10.02 14.98
N ILE A 311 -3.91 10.62 13.81
CA ILE A 311 -2.91 11.62 13.45
C ILE A 311 -3.62 12.96 13.19
N ILE A 312 -3.23 14.02 13.91
CA ILE A 312 -3.62 15.39 13.59
C ILE A 312 -2.44 16.06 12.89
N VAL A 313 -2.65 16.57 11.69
CA VAL A 313 -1.66 17.36 10.96
C VAL A 313 -2.03 18.83 11.04
N VAL A 314 -1.07 19.66 11.39
CA VAL A 314 -1.22 21.12 11.53
C VAL A 314 -0.19 21.80 10.64
N VAL A 315 -0.65 22.70 9.78
CA VAL A 315 0.19 23.58 8.96
C VAL A 315 -0.38 24.99 9.01
N GLY A 316 0.30 25.90 9.66
CA GLY A 316 -0.21 27.25 9.82
C GLY A 316 -1.58 27.25 10.49
N THR A 317 -2.60 27.59 9.71
CA THR A 317 -4.01 27.62 10.18
C THR A 317 -4.81 26.38 9.82
N GLU A 318 -4.26 25.51 8.96
CA GLU A 318 -4.92 24.30 8.53
C GLU A 318 -4.74 23.17 9.53
N VAL A 319 -5.82 22.43 9.79
CA VAL A 319 -5.84 21.27 10.67
C VAL A 319 -6.64 20.17 10.02
N GLU A 320 -6.04 18.97 9.96
CA GLU A 320 -6.70 17.77 9.47
C GLU A 320 -6.43 16.62 10.45
N LEU A 321 -7.49 15.88 10.82
CA LEU A 321 -7.37 14.64 11.56
C LEU A 321 -7.53 13.46 10.60
N ARG A 322 -6.68 12.46 10.75
CA ARG A 322 -6.76 11.17 10.06
C ARG A 322 -6.72 10.01 11.03
N MET A 323 -7.56 9.03 10.79
CA MET A 323 -7.38 7.73 11.41
C MET A 323 -6.53 6.86 10.51
N ARG A 324 -5.60 6.14 11.11
CA ARG A 324 -4.78 5.18 10.36
C ARG A 324 -5.61 3.95 10.00
N TYR A 325 -5.19 3.28 8.92
CA TYR A 325 -5.81 2.05 8.43
C TYR A 325 -5.85 0.95 9.48
N GLU A 326 -4.83 0.89 10.32
CA GLU A 326 -4.72 -0.03 11.44
C GLU A 326 -5.93 0.01 12.38
N SER A 327 -6.61 1.12 12.50
CA SER A 327 -7.82 1.22 13.30
C SER A 327 -9.03 0.48 12.71
N TRP A 328 -8.93 0.00 11.47
CA TRP A 328 -10.03 -0.67 10.76
C TRP A 328 -9.84 -2.16 10.59
N VAL A 329 -8.63 -2.61 10.28
CA VAL A 329 -8.33 -4.03 10.01
C VAL A 329 -8.20 -4.86 11.28
N ARG A 330 -8.10 -6.16 11.11
CA ARG A 330 -7.82 -7.09 12.18
C ARG A 330 -6.32 -7.26 12.36
N TYR A 331 -5.87 -7.10 13.58
CA TYR A 331 -4.50 -7.36 13.98
C TYR A 331 -4.34 -8.64 14.78
N VAL A 332 -3.10 -9.19 14.78
CA VAL A 332 -2.65 -10.22 15.73
C VAL A 332 -1.48 -9.75 16.59
N THR A 333 -0.74 -8.75 16.15
CA THR A 333 0.46 -8.26 16.86
C THR A 333 0.14 -7.25 17.95
N ARG A 334 -1.00 -6.58 17.86
CA ARG A 334 -1.50 -5.64 18.89
C ARG A 334 -3.02 -5.49 18.83
N ASP A 335 -3.59 -4.91 19.89
CA ASP A 335 -5.03 -4.63 19.93
C ASP A 335 -5.43 -3.58 18.89
N VAL A 336 -6.60 -3.79 18.27
CA VAL A 336 -7.17 -2.82 17.33
C VAL A 336 -7.66 -1.61 18.12
N PRO A 337 -7.18 -0.40 17.80
CA PRO A 337 -7.60 0.80 18.50
C PRO A 337 -9.09 1.09 18.31
N ARG A 338 -9.73 1.64 19.36
CA ARG A 338 -11.14 2.03 19.26
C ARG A 338 -11.29 3.30 18.44
N ARG A 339 -12.08 3.24 17.38
CA ARG A 339 -12.39 4.41 16.55
C ARG A 339 -13.31 5.40 17.27
N PRO A 340 -12.98 6.70 17.33
CA PRO A 340 -13.88 7.74 17.75
C PRO A 340 -15.01 8.00 16.72
N GLU A 341 -16.11 8.55 17.19
CA GLU A 341 -17.19 9.05 16.31
C GLU A 341 -16.83 10.45 15.81
N LEU A 342 -16.43 10.55 14.54
CA LEU A 342 -16.02 11.83 13.94
C LEU A 342 -17.19 12.83 13.82
N PHE A 343 -18.42 12.37 13.76
CA PHE A 343 -19.60 13.22 13.77
C PHE A 343 -19.67 14.11 15.02
N ASP A 344 -19.53 13.53 16.21
CA ASP A 344 -19.57 14.27 17.45
C ASP A 344 -18.40 15.25 17.58
N LEU A 345 -17.23 14.83 17.05
CA LEU A 345 -16.05 15.67 17.04
C LEU A 345 -16.25 16.85 16.09
N ALA A 346 -16.75 16.62 14.88
CA ALA A 346 -17.10 17.67 13.92
C ALA A 346 -18.06 18.70 14.51
N GLY A 347 -19.16 18.25 15.16
CA GLY A 347 -20.11 19.16 15.81
C GLY A 347 -19.49 20.00 16.93
N SER A 348 -18.52 19.43 17.66
CA SER A 348 -17.77 20.19 18.70
C SER A 348 -16.85 21.24 18.08
N LEU A 349 -16.29 20.98 16.92
CA LEU A 349 -15.42 21.89 16.19
C LEU A 349 -16.22 22.98 15.47
N ASP A 350 -17.38 22.65 14.91
CA ASP A 350 -18.30 23.65 14.34
C ASP A 350 -18.72 24.68 15.39
N ALA A 351 -18.90 24.25 16.64
CA ALA A 351 -19.30 25.14 17.74
C ALA A 351 -18.23 26.18 18.13
N ILE A 352 -16.97 25.97 17.80
CA ILE A 352 -15.87 26.93 18.08
C ILE A 352 -15.54 27.83 16.89
N GLU A 353 -16.07 27.53 15.70
CA GLU A 353 -15.90 28.41 14.55
C GLU A 353 -16.70 29.71 14.73
N PRO A 354 -16.17 30.86 14.29
CA PRO A 354 -16.88 32.13 14.39
C PRO A 354 -18.23 32.09 13.68
N ALA A 355 -19.27 32.61 14.33
CA ALA A 355 -20.61 32.62 13.77
C ALA A 355 -20.65 33.33 12.40
N GLY A 356 -21.27 32.70 11.42
CA GLY A 356 -21.38 33.22 10.05
C GLY A 356 -20.07 33.19 9.26
N ALA A 357 -19.03 32.51 9.74
CA ALA A 357 -17.75 32.40 9.05
C ALA A 357 -17.81 31.54 7.75
N GLY A 358 -18.86 30.74 7.59
CA GLY A 358 -18.99 29.86 6.41
C GLY A 358 -18.03 28.70 6.37
N TRP A 359 -17.39 28.40 7.52
CA TRP A 359 -16.58 27.21 7.72
C TRP A 359 -17.41 26.10 8.35
N SER A 360 -17.13 24.84 7.97
CA SER A 360 -17.69 23.65 8.59
C SER A 360 -16.66 22.53 8.62
N TRP A 361 -16.90 21.51 9.44
CA TRP A 361 -16.05 20.36 9.55
C TRP A 361 -16.68 19.18 8.81
N TRP A 362 -16.00 18.74 7.77
CA TRP A 362 -16.38 17.59 6.96
C TRP A 362 -15.64 16.34 7.43
N TRP A 363 -16.33 15.23 7.45
CA TRP A 363 -15.74 13.96 7.86
C TRP A 363 -16.18 12.83 6.93
N GLU A 364 -15.34 11.81 6.84
CA GLU A 364 -15.71 10.54 6.26
C GLU A 364 -16.43 9.66 7.29
N GLY A 365 -17.39 8.84 6.81
CA GLY A 365 -18.15 7.93 7.67
C GLY A 365 -17.26 6.88 8.35
N ARG A 366 -17.72 6.36 9.50
CA ARG A 366 -17.01 5.36 10.31
C ARG A 366 -16.62 4.11 9.53
N ALA A 367 -17.36 3.76 8.47
CA ALA A 367 -17.09 2.62 7.61
C ALA A 367 -15.86 2.82 6.70
N ALA A 368 -15.38 4.06 6.54
CA ALA A 368 -14.17 4.32 5.78
C ALA A 368 -12.97 3.64 6.45
N PRO A 369 -12.10 2.94 5.71
CA PRO A 369 -10.91 2.30 6.27
C PRO A 369 -9.97 3.25 7.00
N ALA A 370 -9.74 4.45 6.45
CA ALA A 370 -8.90 5.49 7.03
C ALA A 370 -9.64 6.84 7.01
N PRO A 371 -10.67 7.03 7.88
CA PRO A 371 -11.52 8.21 7.80
C PRO A 371 -10.77 9.49 8.16
N VAL A 372 -11.17 10.56 7.50
CA VAL A 372 -10.61 11.90 7.62
C VAL A 372 -11.66 12.87 8.18
N LEU A 373 -11.22 13.79 9.02
CA LEU A 373 -11.96 14.95 9.47
C LEU A 373 -11.16 16.20 9.16
N ARG A 374 -11.73 17.12 8.40
CA ARG A 374 -11.07 18.36 8.00
C ARG A 374 -12.00 19.55 7.94
N ARG A 375 -11.43 20.73 8.09
CA ARG A 375 -12.14 21.99 7.87
C ARG A 375 -12.40 22.16 6.37
N VAL A 376 -13.62 22.53 6.00
CA VAL A 376 -14.01 22.82 4.62
C VAL A 376 -14.63 24.21 4.54
N ARG A 377 -14.35 24.91 3.45
CA ARG A 377 -14.90 26.22 3.18
C ARG A 377 -16.31 26.07 2.59
N GLY A 378 -17.26 26.86 3.09
CA GLY A 378 -18.58 26.99 2.48
C GLY A 378 -18.52 27.65 1.09
N PRO A 379 -19.58 27.57 0.31
CA PRO A 379 -19.62 27.97 -1.12
C PRO A 379 -19.36 29.48 -1.37
N GLU A 380 -19.36 30.31 -0.35
CA GLU A 380 -19.27 31.77 -0.49
C GLU A 380 -17.85 32.35 -0.63
N GLY A 381 -16.81 31.54 -0.61
CA GLY A 381 -15.46 31.88 -1.13
C GLY A 381 -14.66 33.03 -0.51
N ARG A 382 -15.16 33.74 0.50
CA ARG A 382 -14.43 34.86 1.13
C ARG A 382 -13.53 34.36 2.24
N GLU A 383 -12.34 34.97 2.35
CA GLU A 383 -11.47 34.77 3.53
C GLU A 383 -12.18 35.35 4.76
N ARG A 384 -12.76 34.49 5.56
CA ARG A 384 -13.39 34.85 6.83
C ARG A 384 -12.55 34.28 7.97
N PRO A 385 -12.58 34.96 9.14
CA PRO A 385 -11.88 34.45 10.30
C PRO A 385 -12.36 33.03 10.65
N HIS A 386 -11.46 32.19 11.08
CA HIS A 386 -11.72 30.84 11.56
C HIS A 386 -11.11 30.65 12.95
N ALA A 387 -11.49 29.57 13.63
CA ALA A 387 -10.87 29.22 14.90
C ALA A 387 -9.36 28.94 14.69
N PRO A 388 -8.48 29.48 15.56
CA PRO A 388 -7.05 29.24 15.43
C PRO A 388 -6.70 27.75 15.61
N ALA A 389 -5.67 27.28 14.91
CA ALA A 389 -5.30 25.86 14.88
C ALA A 389 -5.08 25.29 16.29
N TRP A 390 -4.40 26.01 17.18
CA TRP A 390 -4.17 25.56 18.55
C TRP A 390 -5.48 25.25 19.30
N LYS A 391 -6.53 26.09 19.11
CA LYS A 391 -7.83 25.91 19.77
C LYS A 391 -8.56 24.67 19.20
N VAL A 392 -8.44 24.44 17.90
CA VAL A 392 -8.98 23.25 17.24
C VAL A 392 -8.31 21.98 17.78
N VAL A 393 -6.98 21.99 17.87
CA VAL A 393 -6.20 20.88 18.43
C VAL A 393 -6.58 20.58 19.88
N GLU A 394 -6.71 21.62 20.71
CA GLU A 394 -7.14 21.51 22.12
C GLU A 394 -8.50 20.80 22.25
N VAL A 395 -9.50 21.24 21.47
CA VAL A 395 -10.84 20.60 21.45
C VAL A 395 -10.73 19.14 21.01
N MET A 396 -9.94 18.84 19.98
CA MET A 396 -9.72 17.46 19.54
C MET A 396 -9.10 16.60 20.63
N LYS A 397 -8.02 17.07 21.28
CA LYS A 397 -7.36 16.38 22.41
C LYS A 397 -8.34 16.08 23.53
N GLU A 398 -9.06 17.10 23.98
CA GLU A 398 -10.02 16.98 25.09
C GLU A 398 -11.14 15.96 24.77
N ARG A 399 -11.69 16.01 23.56
CA ARG A 399 -12.77 15.11 23.14
C ARG A 399 -12.29 13.67 22.95
N LEU A 400 -11.08 13.47 22.45
CA LEU A 400 -10.50 12.14 22.26
C LEU A 400 -10.10 11.50 23.60
N ALA A 401 -9.53 12.26 24.54
CA ALA A 401 -9.14 11.77 25.87
C ALA A 401 -10.36 11.35 26.73
N ARG A 402 -11.50 12.04 26.63
CA ARG A 402 -12.73 11.70 27.40
C ARG A 402 -13.39 10.37 27.01
N ARG A 403 -12.94 9.67 25.98
CA ARG A 403 -13.59 8.48 25.42
C ARG A 403 -12.98 7.17 25.87
N ARG A 404 -12.00 7.23 26.72
CA ARG A 404 -11.46 6.06 27.43
C ARG A 404 -12.17 5.90 28.78
#